data_4e8a9661d5a99cffa14a494cb11a5e64
#
_entry.id   4e8a9661d5a99cffa14a494cb11a5e64
#
_cell.length_a   1.000
_cell.length_b   1.000
_cell.length_c   1.000
_cell.angle_alpha   90.00
_cell.angle_beta   90.00
_cell.angle_gamma   90.00
#
_symmetry.space_group_name_H-M   'P 1'
#
loop_
_entity.id
_entity.type
_entity.pdbx_description
1 polymer ?
#
loop_
_entity_poly.entity_id
_entity_poly.type
_entity_poly.pdbx_seq_one_letter_code
_entity_poly.pdbx_strand_id
1 'polypeptide(L)'
;MTLNRLCSGFLFCCALLFTFPALSAAAAPETASQIFIYGQLPPPEAIHRVVSSGPPTDQLLFAVAPEKLPGFASLPVKNNPYFAPRWRTLPVTGRLSGRGSTLSPETLLALAPDVIVDSGLTDDTYRSQAARFSRQTGIPYILLSGNLTQTPDLLRQAGALLGEAERTEQQVQLAGKWLRDAAAFADRQTHKRRFYLARGAKGLQTGLRGSIHSEAPELLGFENVADVPDMQGLAEVSFEQLLQWNPDFIIAQDAVTYDAIMQGEVWQSLDAVKNKQVFYYAGLPFGWLDSPPGLNRLLGLRRLQAQFEPESADLKADTGLFFSLFYHSPLSEAQINSLLSAR
;
A
#
# COMPACT_ATOMS: atom_id res chain seq x y z
N MET A 1 56.21 -78.53 -6.99
CA MET A 1 55.56 -78.61 -8.32
C MET A 1 54.49 -77.53 -8.42
N THR A 2 54.74 -76.60 -9.35
CA THR A 2 53.86 -75.84 -10.18
C THR A 2 52.87 -74.88 -9.45
N LEU A 3 52.65 -73.68 -9.81
CA LEU A 3 52.98 -72.84 -10.98
C LEU A 3 52.40 -71.43 -10.67
N ASN A 4 53.12 -70.43 -10.97
CA ASN A 4 52.80 -69.01 -11.11
C ASN A 4 51.46 -68.72 -11.75
N ARG A 5 50.81 -67.61 -11.35
CA ARG A 5 50.44 -66.55 -12.31
C ARG A 5 50.18 -65.21 -11.57
N LEU A 6 50.95 -64.20 -11.96
CA LEU A 6 50.68 -62.81 -11.82
C LEU A 6 49.42 -62.40 -12.56
N CYS A 7 48.59 -61.54 -11.96
CA CYS A 7 47.71 -60.66 -12.70
C CYS A 7 47.73 -59.29 -12.08
N SER A 8 48.30 -58.40 -12.87
CA SER A 8 48.32 -56.95 -12.66
C SER A 8 46.87 -56.40 -12.80
N GLY A 9 46.34 -55.79 -11.79
CA GLY A 9 45.04 -55.15 -11.82
C GLY A 9 45.16 -53.62 -11.72
N PHE A 10 44.89 -52.95 -12.80
CA PHE A 10 44.77 -51.52 -12.95
C PHE A 10 43.70 -50.97 -12.03
N LEU A 11 44.05 -50.09 -11.09
CA LEU A 11 43.10 -49.28 -10.34
C LEU A 11 42.61 -48.14 -11.24
N PHE A 12 41.39 -48.24 -11.69
CA PHE A 12 40.65 -47.14 -12.34
C PHE A 12 40.00 -46.30 -11.26
N CYS A 13 40.53 -45.11 -10.99
CA CYS A 13 39.98 -44.14 -10.07
C CYS A 13 38.88 -43.38 -10.78
N CYS A 14 37.62 -43.81 -10.62
CA CYS A 14 36.44 -43.07 -11.07
C CYS A 14 36.17 -41.90 -10.11
N ALA A 15 36.57 -40.70 -10.51
CA ALA A 15 36.16 -39.45 -9.85
C ALA A 15 34.69 -39.21 -10.19
N LEU A 16 33.77 -39.48 -9.25
CA LEU A 16 32.36 -39.09 -9.30
C LEU A 16 32.27 -37.59 -9.02
N LEU A 17 32.13 -36.81 -10.09
CA LEU A 17 31.71 -35.41 -10.02
C LEU A 17 30.21 -35.36 -9.59
N PHE A 18 29.97 -35.12 -8.29
CA PHE A 18 28.64 -34.73 -7.81
C PHE A 18 28.34 -33.31 -8.27
N THR A 19 27.60 -33.20 -9.38
CA THR A 19 26.96 -31.94 -9.73
C THR A 19 25.74 -31.81 -8.82
N PHE A 20 25.83 -30.92 -7.82
CA PHE A 20 24.66 -30.44 -7.08
C PHE A 20 23.81 -29.61 -8.05
N PRO A 21 22.53 -29.98 -8.27
CA PRO A 21 21.62 -29.06 -8.94
C PRO A 21 21.45 -27.83 -8.04
N ALA A 22 21.77 -26.65 -8.57
CA ALA A 22 21.40 -25.40 -7.93
C ALA A 22 19.87 -25.40 -7.79
N LEU A 23 19.40 -25.51 -6.55
CA LEU A 23 17.99 -25.37 -6.22
C LEU A 23 17.67 -23.89 -6.50
N SER A 24 17.08 -23.63 -7.68
CA SER A 24 16.49 -22.34 -7.98
C SER A 24 15.39 -22.16 -6.93
N ALA A 25 15.56 -21.19 -6.03
CA ALA A 25 14.52 -20.77 -5.13
C ALA A 25 13.35 -20.31 -6.02
N ALA A 26 12.33 -21.15 -6.13
CA ALA A 26 11.08 -20.75 -6.75
C ALA A 26 10.55 -19.57 -5.93
N ALA A 27 10.44 -18.39 -6.56
CA ALA A 27 9.73 -17.27 -5.98
C ALA A 27 8.36 -17.80 -5.53
N ALA A 28 7.98 -17.50 -4.28
CA ALA A 28 6.65 -17.85 -3.80
C ALA A 28 5.62 -17.34 -4.83
N PRO A 29 4.58 -18.10 -5.16
CA PRO A 29 3.59 -17.63 -6.11
C PRO A 29 3.00 -16.32 -5.57
N GLU A 30 3.15 -15.23 -6.34
CA GLU A 30 2.39 -14.00 -6.11
C GLU A 30 0.93 -14.43 -6.09
N THR A 31 0.31 -14.37 -4.91
CA THR A 31 -1.12 -14.64 -4.82
C THR A 31 -1.84 -13.56 -5.61
N ALA A 32 -2.53 -13.95 -6.68
CA ALA A 32 -3.27 -13.03 -7.52
C ALA A 32 -4.24 -12.19 -6.68
N SER A 33 -4.40 -10.93 -7.05
CA SER A 33 -5.35 -10.01 -6.41
C SER A 33 -6.76 -10.62 -6.46
N GLN A 34 -7.47 -10.62 -5.33
CA GLN A 34 -8.81 -11.16 -5.25
C GLN A 34 -9.83 -10.15 -5.75
N ILE A 35 -10.70 -10.59 -6.66
CA ILE A 35 -11.83 -9.80 -7.16
C ILE A 35 -13.13 -10.55 -6.90
N PHE A 36 -14.12 -9.82 -6.38
CA PHE A 36 -15.48 -10.29 -6.23
C PHE A 36 -16.43 -9.34 -6.95
N ILE A 37 -17.28 -9.89 -7.83
CA ILE A 37 -18.23 -9.13 -8.62
C ILE A 37 -19.63 -9.56 -8.23
N TYR A 38 -20.47 -8.59 -7.90
CA TYR A 38 -21.88 -8.78 -7.54
C TYR A 38 -22.75 -7.98 -8.51
N GLY A 39 -23.79 -8.64 -9.03
CA GLY A 39 -24.63 -8.09 -10.10
C GLY A 39 -24.03 -8.36 -11.49
N GLN A 40 -24.69 -7.83 -12.51
CA GLN A 40 -24.26 -7.99 -13.91
C GLN A 40 -23.51 -6.74 -14.34
N LEU A 41 -22.20 -6.86 -14.57
CA LEU A 41 -21.38 -5.77 -15.08
C LEU A 41 -21.75 -5.46 -16.54
N PRO A 42 -21.85 -4.15 -16.88
CA PRO A 42 -21.81 -3.73 -18.27
C PRO A 42 -20.47 -4.10 -18.93
N PRO A 43 -20.40 -4.19 -20.25
CA PRO A 43 -19.11 -4.31 -20.92
C PRO A 43 -18.25 -3.06 -20.62
N PRO A 44 -16.91 -3.20 -20.56
CA PRO A 44 -16.01 -2.12 -20.10
C PRO A 44 -16.19 -0.78 -20.81
N GLU A 45 -16.49 -0.82 -22.11
CA GLU A 45 -16.73 0.36 -22.94
C GLU A 45 -18.05 1.10 -22.62
N ALA A 46 -19.00 0.42 -21.97
CA ALA A 46 -20.27 1.01 -21.52
C ALA A 46 -20.21 1.55 -20.07
N ILE A 47 -19.07 1.38 -19.38
CA ILE A 47 -18.88 1.94 -18.03
C ILE A 47 -18.35 3.39 -18.17
N HIS A 48 -19.20 4.35 -17.85
CA HIS A 48 -18.90 5.78 -17.94
C HIS A 48 -18.88 6.48 -16.58
N ARG A 49 -19.53 5.90 -15.58
CA ARG A 49 -19.65 6.50 -14.24
C ARG A 49 -19.41 5.47 -13.16
N VAL A 50 -18.33 5.68 -12.39
CA VAL A 50 -17.86 4.76 -11.35
C VAL A 50 -17.91 5.47 -10.00
N VAL A 51 -18.64 4.91 -9.03
CA VAL A 51 -18.67 5.43 -7.67
C VAL A 51 -17.68 4.69 -6.80
N SER A 52 -16.84 5.45 -6.11
CA SER A 52 -15.91 4.96 -5.10
C SER A 52 -16.63 4.68 -3.79
N SER A 53 -16.34 3.54 -3.15
CA SER A 53 -16.91 3.20 -1.84
C SER A 53 -16.22 3.94 -0.67
N GLY A 54 -14.97 4.34 -0.83
CA GLY A 54 -14.20 4.94 0.26
C GLY A 54 -12.79 5.40 -0.12
N PRO A 55 -12.02 5.96 0.83
CA PRO A 55 -10.76 6.64 0.57
C PRO A 55 -9.66 5.81 -0.14
N PRO A 56 -9.44 4.52 0.17
CA PRO A 56 -8.49 3.71 -0.59
C PRO A 56 -8.90 3.56 -2.05
N THR A 57 -10.21 3.36 -2.29
CA THR A 57 -10.80 3.24 -3.62
C THR A 57 -10.75 4.54 -4.40
N ASP A 58 -10.89 5.70 -3.72
CA ASP A 58 -10.71 7.02 -4.35
C ASP A 58 -9.36 7.10 -5.05
N GLN A 59 -8.29 6.65 -4.40
CA GLN A 59 -6.95 6.67 -4.97
C GLN A 59 -6.81 5.73 -6.17
N LEU A 60 -7.36 4.50 -6.05
CA LEU A 60 -7.33 3.51 -7.13
C LEU A 60 -8.06 4.03 -8.37
N LEU A 61 -9.30 4.48 -8.20
CA LEU A 61 -10.12 4.95 -9.30
C LEU A 61 -9.58 6.24 -9.91
N PHE A 62 -9.03 7.13 -9.09
CA PHE A 62 -8.39 8.34 -9.60
C PHE A 62 -7.15 8.02 -10.42
N ALA A 63 -6.39 7.00 -10.06
CA ALA A 63 -5.26 6.54 -10.86
C ALA A 63 -5.71 5.87 -12.17
N VAL A 64 -6.71 4.99 -12.11
CA VAL A 64 -7.11 4.13 -13.23
C VAL A 64 -8.05 4.84 -14.20
N ALA A 65 -9.13 5.47 -13.69
CA ALA A 65 -10.25 5.99 -14.48
C ALA A 65 -10.75 7.36 -13.98
N PRO A 66 -9.89 8.39 -13.89
CA PRO A 66 -10.25 9.67 -13.27
C PRO A 66 -11.44 10.37 -13.93
N GLU A 67 -11.61 10.22 -15.23
CA GLU A 67 -12.71 10.85 -16.00
C GLU A 67 -14.08 10.20 -15.73
N LYS A 68 -14.09 8.97 -15.17
CA LYS A 68 -15.33 8.23 -14.83
C LYS A 68 -15.82 8.52 -13.42
N LEU A 69 -15.02 9.26 -12.61
CA LEU A 69 -15.39 9.61 -11.24
C LEU A 69 -16.37 10.80 -11.21
N PRO A 70 -17.59 10.65 -10.64
CA PRO A 70 -18.47 11.79 -10.37
C PRO A 70 -17.97 12.66 -9.21
N GLY A 71 -17.05 12.15 -8.39
CA GLY A 71 -16.44 12.78 -7.25
C GLY A 71 -15.68 11.79 -6.37
N PHE A 72 -15.07 12.26 -5.31
CA PHE A 72 -14.38 11.44 -4.32
C PHE A 72 -15.32 11.03 -3.17
N ALA A 73 -15.16 9.83 -2.64
CA ALA A 73 -15.98 9.37 -1.51
C ALA A 73 -15.78 10.24 -0.25
N SER A 74 -14.55 10.66 0.01
CA SER A 74 -14.25 11.50 1.18
C SER A 74 -12.96 12.31 1.10
N LEU A 75 -12.16 12.15 0.06
CA LEU A 75 -10.88 12.85 -0.05
C LEU A 75 -11.10 14.27 -0.60
N PRO A 76 -10.87 15.32 0.20
CA PRO A 76 -11.06 16.68 -0.26
C PRO A 76 -9.88 17.12 -1.12
N VAL A 77 -10.13 17.26 -2.41
CA VAL A 77 -9.11 17.78 -3.38
C VAL A 77 -9.28 19.26 -3.66
N LYS A 78 -10.41 19.85 -3.24
CA LYS A 78 -10.67 21.29 -3.40
C LYS A 78 -9.58 22.11 -2.73
N ASN A 79 -9.05 23.09 -3.45
CA ASN A 79 -7.97 23.97 -3.00
C ASN A 79 -6.61 23.27 -2.75
N ASN A 80 -6.45 22.00 -3.08
CA ASN A 80 -5.17 21.33 -2.94
C ASN A 80 -4.24 21.73 -4.11
N PRO A 81 -3.09 22.37 -3.85
CA PRO A 81 -2.20 22.90 -4.89
C PRO A 81 -1.50 21.80 -5.72
N TYR A 82 -1.47 20.57 -5.21
CA TYR A 82 -0.81 19.43 -5.85
C TYR A 82 -1.69 18.70 -6.86
N PHE A 83 -2.96 19.09 -6.99
CA PHE A 83 -3.84 18.56 -8.05
C PHE A 83 -3.96 19.55 -9.20
N ALA A 84 -4.02 19.01 -10.43
CA ALA A 84 -4.34 19.81 -11.60
C ALA A 84 -5.72 20.51 -11.43
N PRO A 85 -5.90 21.75 -11.93
CA PRO A 85 -7.12 22.53 -11.69
C PRO A 85 -8.41 21.79 -12.03
N ARG A 86 -8.42 20.99 -13.09
CA ARG A 86 -9.59 20.21 -13.52
C ARG A 86 -10.10 19.22 -12.47
N TRP A 87 -9.21 18.69 -11.63
CA TRP A 87 -9.58 17.73 -10.60
C TRP A 87 -10.05 18.38 -9.30
N ARG A 88 -9.68 19.64 -9.06
CA ARG A 88 -10.08 20.38 -7.85
C ARG A 88 -11.56 20.68 -7.76
N THR A 89 -12.29 20.52 -8.87
CA THR A 89 -13.75 20.74 -8.95
C THR A 89 -14.58 19.50 -8.59
N LEU A 90 -13.92 18.32 -8.48
CA LEU A 90 -14.64 17.10 -8.12
C LEU A 90 -15.21 17.20 -6.70
N PRO A 91 -16.52 16.94 -6.54
CA PRO A 91 -17.19 17.03 -5.23
C PRO A 91 -16.82 15.84 -4.33
N VAL A 92 -17.16 15.95 -3.05
CA VAL A 92 -17.22 14.81 -2.14
C VAL A 92 -18.61 14.19 -2.24
N THR A 93 -18.68 12.90 -2.63
CA THR A 93 -19.93 12.18 -2.87
C THR A 93 -20.46 11.46 -1.64
N GLY A 94 -19.61 11.14 -0.68
CA GLY A 94 -19.90 10.32 0.49
C GLY A 94 -19.35 8.89 0.39
N ARG A 95 -19.23 8.22 1.53
CA ARG A 95 -18.65 6.86 1.66
C ARG A 95 -19.74 5.81 1.80
N LEU A 96 -19.54 4.64 1.20
CA LEU A 96 -20.36 3.43 1.38
C LEU A 96 -19.71 2.44 2.34
N SER A 97 -18.38 2.41 2.42
CA SER A 97 -17.62 1.48 3.24
C SER A 97 -16.73 2.19 4.28
N GLY A 98 -16.14 1.42 5.19
CA GLY A 98 -15.25 1.91 6.25
C GLY A 98 -16.00 2.41 7.49
N ARG A 99 -15.44 3.35 8.24
CA ARG A 99 -16.02 3.88 9.49
C ARG A 99 -17.23 4.77 9.21
N GLY A 100 -18.38 4.14 9.01
CA GLY A 100 -19.67 4.81 8.80
C GLY A 100 -19.92 5.20 7.34
N SER A 101 -21.07 4.81 6.83
CA SER A 101 -21.58 5.28 5.53
C SER A 101 -22.06 6.74 5.67
N THR A 102 -21.66 7.59 4.72
CA THR A 102 -22.13 8.97 4.60
C THR A 102 -22.82 9.24 3.27
N LEU A 103 -22.83 8.27 2.35
CA LEU A 103 -23.55 8.31 1.10
C LEU A 103 -24.91 7.65 1.28
N SER A 104 -25.99 8.42 1.16
CA SER A 104 -27.35 7.86 1.24
C SER A 104 -27.70 7.08 -0.02
N PRO A 105 -28.63 6.10 0.07
CA PRO A 105 -29.12 5.39 -1.11
C PRO A 105 -29.71 6.33 -2.18
N GLU A 106 -30.41 7.38 -1.76
CA GLU A 106 -30.99 8.37 -2.66
C GLU A 106 -29.90 9.14 -3.41
N THR A 107 -28.86 9.58 -2.71
CA THR A 107 -27.72 10.27 -3.32
C THR A 107 -26.97 9.34 -4.28
N LEU A 108 -26.78 8.07 -3.89
CA LEU A 108 -26.15 7.06 -4.75
C LEU A 108 -26.95 6.89 -6.05
N LEU A 109 -28.26 6.74 -5.97
CA LEU A 109 -29.12 6.61 -7.15
C LEU A 109 -29.12 7.88 -8.01
N ALA A 110 -29.08 9.06 -7.38
CA ALA A 110 -28.97 10.34 -8.12
C ALA A 110 -27.66 10.51 -8.87
N LEU A 111 -26.56 9.88 -8.39
CA LEU A 111 -25.29 9.81 -9.10
C LEU A 111 -25.39 8.93 -10.36
N ALA A 112 -26.40 8.07 -10.46
CA ALA A 112 -26.64 7.13 -11.57
C ALA A 112 -25.35 6.40 -12.01
N PRO A 113 -24.64 5.67 -11.11
CA PRO A 113 -23.41 4.97 -11.48
C PRO A 113 -23.70 3.70 -12.27
N ASP A 114 -22.81 3.38 -13.20
CA ASP A 114 -22.82 2.11 -13.92
C ASP A 114 -22.27 0.97 -13.03
N VAL A 115 -21.38 1.31 -12.07
CA VAL A 115 -20.76 0.36 -11.16
C VAL A 115 -20.27 1.06 -9.89
N ILE A 116 -20.31 0.33 -8.77
CA ILE A 116 -19.64 0.70 -7.52
C ILE A 116 -18.35 -0.13 -7.42
N VAL A 117 -17.26 0.53 -7.05
CA VAL A 117 -15.99 -0.15 -6.79
C VAL A 117 -15.60 0.06 -5.34
N ASP A 118 -15.08 -0.99 -4.71
CA ASP A 118 -14.48 -0.99 -3.37
C ASP A 118 -13.10 -1.64 -3.42
N SER A 119 -12.14 -1.11 -2.69
CA SER A 119 -10.78 -1.63 -2.62
C SER A 119 -10.28 -1.61 -1.19
N GLY A 120 -9.84 -2.78 -0.70
CA GLY A 120 -9.35 -2.92 0.67
C GLY A 120 -9.47 -4.34 1.20
N LEU A 121 -10.18 -4.51 2.29
CA LEU A 121 -10.44 -5.83 2.87
C LEU A 121 -11.49 -6.59 2.06
N THR A 122 -11.28 -7.90 1.93
CA THR A 122 -12.16 -8.80 1.14
C THR A 122 -12.67 -9.98 1.97
N ASP A 123 -12.75 -9.82 3.29
CA ASP A 123 -13.32 -10.81 4.19
C ASP A 123 -14.84 -10.96 4.01
N ASP A 124 -15.44 -11.92 4.72
CA ASP A 124 -16.86 -12.24 4.61
C ASP A 124 -17.78 -11.05 4.92
N THR A 125 -17.35 -10.14 5.79
CA THR A 125 -18.11 -8.94 6.15
C THR A 125 -18.23 -8.01 4.95
N TYR A 126 -17.11 -7.68 4.31
CA TYR A 126 -17.07 -6.81 3.13
C TYR A 126 -17.76 -7.45 1.93
N ARG A 127 -17.55 -8.76 1.70
CA ARG A 127 -18.25 -9.51 0.64
C ARG A 127 -19.76 -9.52 0.82
N SER A 128 -20.23 -9.78 2.04
CA SER A 128 -21.66 -9.77 2.38
C SER A 128 -22.27 -8.39 2.21
N GLN A 129 -21.54 -7.34 2.58
CA GLN A 129 -21.96 -5.95 2.41
C GLN A 129 -22.07 -5.58 0.93
N ALA A 130 -21.06 -5.89 0.11
CA ALA A 130 -21.07 -5.64 -1.32
C ALA A 130 -22.23 -6.36 -2.02
N ALA A 131 -22.45 -7.65 -1.71
CA ALA A 131 -23.55 -8.44 -2.23
C ALA A 131 -24.92 -7.83 -1.85
N ARG A 132 -25.07 -7.36 -0.62
CA ARG A 132 -26.30 -6.71 -0.16
C ARG A 132 -26.54 -5.40 -0.90
N PHE A 133 -25.54 -4.54 -1.03
CA PHE A 133 -25.66 -3.27 -1.74
C PHE A 133 -26.07 -3.48 -3.20
N SER A 134 -25.39 -4.40 -3.90
CA SER A 134 -25.74 -4.71 -5.30
C SER A 134 -27.18 -5.18 -5.45
N ARG A 135 -27.66 -6.08 -4.58
CA ARG A 135 -29.07 -6.55 -4.61
C ARG A 135 -30.08 -5.45 -4.31
N GLN A 136 -29.78 -4.56 -3.35
CA GLN A 136 -30.72 -3.51 -2.92
C GLN A 136 -30.84 -2.38 -3.94
N THR A 137 -29.74 -2.06 -4.62
CA THR A 137 -29.70 -0.91 -5.55
C THR A 137 -29.85 -1.32 -7.02
N GLY A 138 -29.62 -2.61 -7.34
CA GLY A 138 -29.53 -3.09 -8.71
C GLY A 138 -28.21 -2.67 -9.42
N ILE A 139 -27.33 -1.94 -8.72
CA ILE A 139 -26.06 -1.47 -9.28
C ILE A 139 -25.00 -2.56 -9.07
N PRO A 140 -24.24 -2.92 -10.11
CA PRO A 140 -23.11 -3.85 -9.96
C PRO A 140 -22.07 -3.33 -8.97
N TYR A 141 -21.46 -4.24 -8.21
CA TYR A 141 -20.46 -3.92 -7.20
C TYR A 141 -19.20 -4.77 -7.41
N ILE A 142 -18.06 -4.12 -7.54
CA ILE A 142 -16.74 -4.76 -7.63
C ILE A 142 -16.01 -4.54 -6.31
N LEU A 143 -15.58 -5.62 -5.66
CA LEU A 143 -14.72 -5.60 -4.47
C LEU A 143 -13.36 -6.16 -4.82
N LEU A 144 -12.31 -5.36 -4.59
CA LEU A 144 -10.92 -5.64 -4.96
C LEU A 144 -10.05 -5.73 -3.70
N SER A 145 -9.12 -6.69 -3.65
CA SER A 145 -8.11 -6.76 -2.60
C SER A 145 -7.19 -5.54 -2.62
N GLY A 146 -6.90 -4.97 -1.45
CA GLY A 146 -6.06 -3.77 -1.29
C GLY A 146 -4.63 -4.04 -0.84
N ASN A 147 -4.12 -5.27 -0.88
CA ASN A 147 -2.76 -5.61 -0.47
C ASN A 147 -1.71 -4.93 -1.35
N LEU A 148 -0.68 -4.38 -0.74
CA LEU A 148 0.32 -3.57 -1.44
C LEU A 148 1.15 -4.40 -2.44
N THR A 149 1.51 -5.64 -2.09
CA THR A 149 2.24 -6.56 -2.97
C THR A 149 1.47 -6.91 -4.24
N GLN A 150 0.14 -6.86 -4.17
CA GLN A 150 -0.75 -7.18 -5.29
C GLN A 150 -1.07 -5.96 -6.17
N THR A 151 -0.52 -4.79 -5.88
CA THR A 151 -0.84 -3.55 -6.58
C THR A 151 -0.68 -3.63 -8.11
N PRO A 152 0.37 -4.25 -8.69
CA PRO A 152 0.47 -4.37 -10.15
C PRO A 152 -0.70 -5.15 -10.76
N ASP A 153 -1.08 -6.25 -10.13
CA ASP A 153 -2.19 -7.08 -10.58
C ASP A 153 -3.54 -6.37 -10.39
N LEU A 154 -3.73 -5.73 -9.23
CA LEU A 154 -4.89 -4.89 -8.94
C LEU A 154 -5.10 -3.79 -10.01
N LEU A 155 -4.04 -3.07 -10.38
CA LEU A 155 -4.09 -2.02 -11.41
C LEU A 155 -4.48 -2.60 -12.77
N ARG A 156 -3.87 -3.73 -13.15
CA ARG A 156 -4.17 -4.41 -14.42
C ARG A 156 -5.62 -4.86 -14.50
N GLN A 157 -6.11 -5.48 -13.43
CA GLN A 157 -7.48 -5.97 -13.35
C GLN A 157 -8.49 -4.82 -13.33
N ALA A 158 -8.27 -3.78 -12.51
CA ALA A 158 -9.12 -2.60 -12.48
C ALA A 158 -9.14 -1.87 -13.83
N GLY A 159 -7.99 -1.75 -14.50
CA GLY A 159 -7.88 -1.18 -15.84
C GLY A 159 -8.69 -1.96 -16.87
N ALA A 160 -8.59 -3.30 -16.88
CA ALA A 160 -9.34 -4.15 -17.79
C ALA A 160 -10.86 -4.07 -17.54
N LEU A 161 -11.29 -4.14 -16.28
CA LEU A 161 -12.71 -4.07 -15.90
C LEU A 161 -13.35 -2.73 -16.24
N LEU A 162 -12.58 -1.65 -16.16
CA LEU A 162 -13.08 -0.29 -16.41
C LEU A 162 -12.78 0.23 -17.81
N GLY A 163 -12.21 -0.59 -18.72
CA GLY A 163 -11.88 -0.17 -20.08
C GLY A 163 -10.69 0.79 -20.18
N GLU A 164 -9.76 0.75 -19.22
CA GLU A 164 -8.59 1.65 -19.12
C GLU A 164 -7.26 0.86 -19.12
N ALA A 165 -7.22 -0.31 -19.75
CA ALA A 165 -6.06 -1.21 -19.71
C ALA A 165 -4.77 -0.56 -20.23
N GLU A 166 -4.85 0.24 -21.30
CA GLU A 166 -3.70 0.93 -21.87
C GLU A 166 -3.12 1.97 -20.90
N ARG A 167 -3.99 2.74 -20.24
CA ARG A 167 -3.60 3.75 -19.25
C ARG A 167 -2.86 3.12 -18.08
N THR A 168 -3.31 1.96 -17.61
CA THR A 168 -2.76 1.32 -16.41
C THR A 168 -1.42 0.64 -16.63
N GLU A 169 -1.00 0.35 -17.86
CA GLU A 169 0.23 -0.41 -18.11
C GLU A 169 1.48 0.27 -17.53
N GLN A 170 1.64 1.58 -17.69
CA GLN A 170 2.77 2.31 -17.11
C GLN A 170 2.72 2.31 -15.56
N GLN A 171 1.54 2.40 -14.99
CA GLN A 171 1.33 2.30 -13.54
C GLN A 171 1.71 0.91 -13.03
N VAL A 172 1.31 -0.16 -13.74
CA VAL A 172 1.66 -1.55 -13.46
C VAL A 172 3.18 -1.75 -13.44
N GLN A 173 3.87 -1.25 -14.49
CA GLN A 173 5.32 -1.37 -14.61
C GLN A 173 6.03 -0.64 -13.47
N LEU A 174 5.60 0.57 -13.15
CA LEU A 174 6.19 1.37 -12.06
C LEU A 174 5.97 0.72 -10.69
N ALA A 175 4.74 0.29 -10.40
CA ALA A 175 4.42 -0.40 -9.15
C ALA A 175 5.24 -1.68 -8.99
N GLY A 176 5.31 -2.52 -10.04
CA GLY A 176 6.12 -3.73 -10.05
C GLY A 176 7.61 -3.46 -9.83
N LYS A 177 8.15 -2.39 -10.46
CA LYS A 177 9.54 -1.98 -10.23
C LYS A 177 9.78 -1.61 -8.78
N TRP A 178 8.95 -0.75 -8.19
CA TRP A 178 9.15 -0.27 -6.83
C TRP A 178 8.98 -1.37 -5.77
N LEU A 179 8.10 -2.33 -6.02
CA LEU A 179 7.97 -3.51 -5.15
C LEU A 179 9.20 -4.41 -5.22
N ARG A 180 9.78 -4.62 -6.41
CA ARG A 180 11.05 -5.35 -6.52
C ARG A 180 12.22 -4.61 -5.85
N ASP A 181 12.29 -3.28 -6.01
CA ASP A 181 13.28 -2.44 -5.32
C ASP A 181 13.12 -2.55 -3.79
N ALA A 182 11.88 -2.59 -3.28
CA ALA A 182 11.58 -2.78 -1.86
C ALA A 182 12.03 -4.15 -1.36
N ALA A 183 11.76 -5.23 -2.10
CA ALA A 183 12.23 -6.56 -1.76
C ALA A 183 13.76 -6.64 -1.72
N ALA A 184 14.44 -6.09 -2.75
CA ALA A 184 15.89 -6.02 -2.78
C ALA A 184 16.49 -5.18 -1.63
N PHE A 185 15.79 -4.12 -1.20
CA PHE A 185 16.16 -3.36 -0.01
C PHE A 185 16.03 -4.21 1.26
N ALA A 186 14.89 -4.92 1.42
CA ALA A 186 14.66 -5.80 2.56
C ALA A 186 15.72 -6.90 2.69
N ASP A 187 16.11 -7.52 1.55
CA ASP A 187 17.12 -8.58 1.50
C ASP A 187 18.53 -8.10 1.94
N ARG A 188 18.82 -6.81 1.79
CA ARG A 188 20.10 -6.22 2.25
C ARG A 188 20.12 -5.86 3.73
N GLN A 189 18.97 -5.90 4.42
CA GLN A 189 18.93 -5.55 5.85
C GLN A 189 19.59 -6.63 6.69
N THR A 190 20.77 -6.35 7.24
CA THR A 190 21.48 -7.27 8.13
C THR A 190 20.87 -7.34 9.53
N HIS A 191 20.18 -6.30 9.95
CA HIS A 191 19.45 -6.20 11.21
C HIS A 191 18.05 -5.66 10.99
N LYS A 192 17.04 -6.33 11.54
CA LYS A 192 15.66 -5.86 11.48
C LYS A 192 15.48 -4.70 12.45
N ARG A 193 15.37 -3.49 11.91
CA ARG A 193 14.99 -2.32 12.69
C ARG A 193 13.51 -2.42 13.06
N ARG A 194 13.20 -2.05 14.29
CA ARG A 194 11.87 -2.17 14.88
C ARG A 194 11.15 -0.84 14.81
N PHE A 195 9.94 -0.80 14.27
CA PHE A 195 9.19 0.44 14.11
C PHE A 195 7.86 0.43 14.84
N TYR A 196 7.38 1.63 15.14
CA TYR A 196 6.04 1.92 15.58
C TYR A 196 5.39 2.96 14.68
N LEU A 197 4.20 2.66 14.14
CA LEU A 197 3.43 3.58 13.32
C LEU A 197 2.41 4.30 14.21
N ALA A 198 2.74 5.51 14.65
CA ALA A 198 1.91 6.28 15.56
C ALA A 198 0.75 6.95 14.83
N ARG A 199 -0.44 6.86 15.41
CA ARG A 199 -1.70 7.42 14.91
C ARG A 199 -2.55 7.98 16.06
N GLY A 200 -3.49 8.87 15.68
CA GLY A 200 -4.44 9.46 16.62
C GLY A 200 -3.82 10.53 17.52
N ALA A 201 -4.67 11.33 18.14
CA ALA A 201 -4.25 12.54 18.87
C ALA A 201 -3.22 12.29 20.00
N LYS A 202 -3.19 11.07 20.55
CA LYS A 202 -2.22 10.68 21.57
C LYS A 202 -1.04 9.88 21.02
N GLY A 203 -1.05 9.52 19.72
CA GLY A 203 -0.05 8.65 19.11
C GLY A 203 -0.14 7.17 19.50
N LEU A 204 -1.17 6.76 20.25
CA LEU A 204 -1.30 5.41 20.81
C LEU A 204 -2.18 4.47 19.96
N GLN A 205 -2.77 4.94 18.88
CA GLN A 205 -3.37 4.08 17.88
C GLN A 205 -2.32 3.65 16.87
N THR A 206 -2.35 2.38 16.44
CA THR A 206 -1.36 1.84 15.49
C THR A 206 -1.96 0.75 14.60
N GLY A 207 -1.33 0.53 13.45
CA GLY A 207 -1.55 -0.66 12.63
C GLY A 207 -0.79 -1.85 13.22
N LEU A 208 -1.50 -2.93 13.49
CA LEU A 208 -0.89 -4.16 14.00
C LEU A 208 -0.08 -4.87 12.92
N ARG A 209 0.87 -5.70 13.34
CA ARG A 209 1.72 -6.52 12.45
C ARG A 209 0.87 -7.30 11.44
N GLY A 210 1.28 -7.24 10.16
CA GLY A 210 0.59 -7.94 9.06
C GLY A 210 -0.71 -7.28 8.61
N SER A 211 -1.07 -6.10 9.13
CA SER A 211 -2.25 -5.36 8.66
C SER A 211 -1.92 -4.49 7.44
N ILE A 212 -2.92 -4.18 6.63
CA ILE A 212 -2.77 -3.25 5.49
C ILE A 212 -2.29 -1.86 5.92
N HIS A 213 -2.42 -1.52 7.21
CA HIS A 213 -2.00 -0.24 7.78
C HIS A 213 -0.51 -0.12 8.04
N SER A 214 0.19 -1.27 8.21
CA SER A 214 1.62 -1.37 8.51
C SER A 214 2.42 -2.04 7.40
N GLU A 215 1.79 -2.44 6.32
CA GLU A 215 2.35 -3.29 5.26
C GLU A 215 3.58 -2.65 4.58
N ALA A 216 3.56 -1.34 4.33
CA ALA A 216 4.65 -0.70 3.59
C ALA A 216 6.02 -0.77 4.31
N PRO A 217 6.18 -0.41 5.59
CA PRO A 217 7.45 -0.60 6.28
C PRO A 217 7.80 -2.08 6.48
N GLU A 218 6.83 -2.98 6.66
CA GLU A 218 7.08 -4.42 6.77
C GLU A 218 7.67 -5.01 5.49
N LEU A 219 7.21 -4.56 4.31
CA LEU A 219 7.78 -4.96 3.00
C LEU A 219 9.23 -4.52 2.79
N LEU A 220 9.69 -3.51 3.52
CA LEU A 220 11.09 -3.10 3.55
C LEU A 220 11.94 -3.89 4.56
N GLY A 221 11.39 -4.94 5.16
CA GLY A 221 12.09 -5.78 6.11
C GLY A 221 12.14 -5.21 7.54
N PHE A 222 11.44 -4.09 7.82
CA PHE A 222 11.33 -3.57 9.18
C PHE A 222 10.36 -4.41 10.00
N GLU A 223 10.63 -4.52 11.29
CA GLU A 223 9.79 -5.26 12.22
C GLU A 223 8.79 -4.34 12.92
N ASN A 224 7.51 -4.58 12.73
CA ASN A 224 6.45 -3.89 13.47
C ASN A 224 6.43 -4.39 14.91
N VAL A 225 6.64 -3.48 15.89
CA VAL A 225 6.59 -3.83 17.31
C VAL A 225 5.15 -4.08 17.80
N ALA A 226 4.15 -3.58 17.08
CA ALA A 226 2.75 -3.71 17.46
C ALA A 226 2.21 -5.10 17.07
N ASP A 227 2.65 -6.09 17.81
CA ASP A 227 2.21 -7.49 17.70
C ASP A 227 1.38 -7.82 18.95
N VAL A 228 0.06 -7.91 18.77
CA VAL A 228 -0.89 -8.22 19.84
C VAL A 228 -1.61 -9.51 19.46
N PRO A 229 -1.47 -10.57 20.26
CA PRO A 229 -2.10 -11.85 19.99
C PRO A 229 -3.62 -11.72 19.76
N ASP A 230 -4.13 -12.46 18.79
CA ASP A 230 -5.55 -12.54 18.42
C ASP A 230 -6.20 -11.23 17.97
N MET A 231 -5.40 -10.18 17.70
CA MET A 231 -5.89 -8.91 17.17
C MET A 231 -5.31 -8.63 15.77
N GLN A 232 -6.10 -7.97 14.94
CA GLN A 232 -5.71 -7.56 13.59
C GLN A 232 -6.19 -6.13 13.29
N GLY A 233 -5.62 -5.53 12.25
CA GLY A 233 -6.03 -4.21 11.77
C GLY A 233 -5.47 -3.08 12.63
N LEU A 234 -6.33 -2.25 13.17
CA LEU A 234 -5.97 -1.10 14.01
C LEU A 234 -6.27 -1.40 15.48
N ALA A 235 -5.34 -1.06 16.36
CA ALA A 235 -5.53 -1.13 17.80
C ALA A 235 -5.10 0.16 18.50
N GLU A 236 -5.69 0.42 19.66
CA GLU A 236 -5.18 1.39 20.62
C GLU A 236 -4.40 0.62 21.69
N VAL A 237 -3.16 1.06 21.95
CA VAL A 237 -2.25 0.42 22.90
C VAL A 237 -1.98 1.32 24.09
N SER A 238 -1.56 0.74 25.22
CA SER A 238 -1.14 1.55 26.35
C SER A 238 0.29 2.07 26.17
N PHE A 239 0.63 3.14 26.88
CA PHE A 239 1.99 3.66 26.84
C PHE A 239 2.98 2.68 27.48
N GLU A 240 2.57 1.94 28.51
CA GLU A 240 3.36 0.89 29.15
C GLU A 240 3.72 -0.21 28.16
N GLN A 241 2.76 -0.62 27.31
CA GLN A 241 3.02 -1.59 26.26
C GLN A 241 4.03 -1.05 25.24
N LEU A 242 3.89 0.22 24.85
CA LEU A 242 4.83 0.87 23.93
C LEU A 242 6.24 0.99 24.53
N LEU A 243 6.35 1.28 25.82
CA LEU A 243 7.63 1.26 26.55
C LEU A 243 8.30 -0.13 26.55
N GLN A 244 7.51 -1.18 26.74
CA GLN A 244 8.04 -2.56 26.68
C GLN A 244 8.53 -2.91 25.28
N TRP A 245 7.82 -2.45 24.26
CA TRP A 245 8.24 -2.66 22.87
C TRP A 245 9.49 -1.87 22.50
N ASN A 246 9.61 -0.65 22.97
CA ASN A 246 10.74 0.26 22.73
C ASN A 246 11.25 0.21 21.27
N PRO A 247 10.51 0.76 20.31
CA PRO A 247 10.89 0.72 18.89
C PRO A 247 12.17 1.50 18.62
N ASP A 248 12.90 1.13 17.55
CA ASP A 248 14.10 1.84 17.09
C ASP A 248 13.74 3.18 16.42
N PHE A 249 12.57 3.23 15.76
CA PHE A 249 12.06 4.46 15.16
C PHE A 249 10.52 4.52 15.17
N ILE A 250 10.01 5.74 15.10
CA ILE A 250 8.57 6.03 15.12
C ILE A 250 8.23 6.83 13.87
N ILE A 251 7.09 6.52 13.24
CA ILE A 251 6.54 7.26 12.12
C ILE A 251 5.24 7.92 12.55
N ALA A 252 5.13 9.25 12.41
CA ALA A 252 3.91 10.01 12.57
C ALA A 252 3.50 10.63 11.22
N GLN A 253 2.23 10.54 10.85
CA GLN A 253 1.75 10.97 9.54
C GLN A 253 0.91 12.25 9.56
N ASP A 254 0.65 12.80 10.73
CA ASP A 254 -0.05 14.06 10.93
C ASP A 254 0.59 14.89 12.04
N ALA A 255 0.33 16.21 12.03
CA ALA A 255 0.94 17.15 12.96
C ALA A 255 0.53 16.90 14.41
N VAL A 256 -0.74 16.55 14.64
CA VAL A 256 -1.26 16.35 16.00
C VAL A 256 -0.56 15.16 16.66
N THR A 257 -0.43 14.06 15.94
CA THR A 257 0.29 12.87 16.39
C THR A 257 1.78 13.18 16.62
N TYR A 258 2.43 13.88 15.67
CA TYR A 258 3.85 14.24 15.78
C TYR A 258 4.11 15.16 16.99
N ASP A 259 3.30 16.20 17.15
CA ASP A 259 3.43 17.14 18.28
C ASP A 259 3.19 16.45 19.63
N ALA A 260 2.23 15.53 19.70
CA ALA A 260 1.98 14.73 20.92
C ALA A 260 3.21 13.89 21.30
N ILE A 261 3.92 13.32 20.32
CA ILE A 261 5.15 12.56 20.55
C ILE A 261 6.29 13.48 20.99
N MET A 262 6.49 14.59 20.28
CA MET A 262 7.64 15.45 20.52
C MET A 262 7.52 16.28 21.80
N GLN A 263 6.30 16.64 22.24
CA GLN A 263 6.04 17.49 23.43
C GLN A 263 5.63 16.68 24.66
N GLY A 264 5.21 15.41 24.49
CA GLY A 264 4.72 14.59 25.59
C GLY A 264 5.87 14.08 26.48
N GLU A 265 5.82 14.39 27.76
CA GLU A 265 6.86 13.98 28.74
C GLU A 265 7.10 12.47 28.74
N VAL A 266 6.03 11.69 28.71
CA VAL A 266 6.11 10.22 28.69
C VAL A 266 6.85 9.69 27.46
N TRP A 267 6.71 10.33 26.31
CA TRP A 267 7.36 9.95 25.07
C TRP A 267 8.89 10.11 25.12
N GLN A 268 9.39 11.05 25.95
CA GLN A 268 10.82 11.28 26.12
C GLN A 268 11.55 10.10 26.79
N SER A 269 10.84 9.14 27.33
CA SER A 269 11.43 7.91 27.88
C SER A 269 11.82 6.89 26.81
N LEU A 270 11.23 6.96 25.59
CA LEU A 270 11.54 6.06 24.48
C LEU A 270 12.89 6.39 23.82
N ASP A 271 13.65 5.36 23.50
CA ASP A 271 14.96 5.52 22.85
C ASP A 271 14.84 6.14 21.46
N ALA A 272 13.79 5.82 20.70
CA ALA A 272 13.54 6.44 19.41
C ALA A 272 13.42 7.97 19.51
N VAL A 273 12.76 8.49 20.56
CA VAL A 273 12.62 9.94 20.77
C VAL A 273 13.95 10.57 21.19
N LYS A 274 14.66 9.98 22.16
CA LYS A 274 15.98 10.42 22.61
C LYS A 274 16.99 10.48 21.48
N ASN A 275 16.95 9.50 20.60
CA ASN A 275 17.85 9.36 19.45
C ASN A 275 17.39 10.12 18.20
N LYS A 276 16.32 10.93 18.29
CA LYS A 276 15.75 11.71 17.16
C LYS A 276 15.32 10.82 15.99
N GLN A 277 14.85 9.62 16.27
CA GLN A 277 14.34 8.66 15.28
C GLN A 277 12.80 8.72 15.21
N VAL A 278 12.24 9.93 15.22
CA VAL A 278 10.81 10.18 15.01
C VAL A 278 10.66 10.86 13.65
N PHE A 279 10.05 10.16 12.71
CA PHE A 279 9.91 10.65 11.34
C PHE A 279 8.51 11.21 11.10
N TYR A 280 8.45 12.42 10.60
CA TYR A 280 7.20 13.11 10.26
C TYR A 280 6.90 12.96 8.77
N TYR A 281 5.86 12.18 8.45
CA TYR A 281 5.44 11.86 7.08
C TYR A 281 4.10 12.53 6.75
N ALA A 282 4.11 13.85 6.65
CA ALA A 282 2.96 14.66 6.26
C ALA A 282 3.11 15.29 4.87
N GLY A 283 2.12 16.05 4.47
CA GLY A 283 2.15 16.88 3.27
C GLY A 283 1.67 16.21 1.98
N LEU A 284 1.70 14.89 1.87
CA LEU A 284 1.15 14.21 0.70
C LEU A 284 -0.39 14.27 0.73
N PRO A 285 -1.06 14.61 -0.38
CA PRO A 285 -2.52 14.79 -0.41
C PRO A 285 -3.34 13.66 0.18
N PHE A 286 -2.90 12.41 0.01
CA PHE A 286 -3.57 11.22 0.51
C PHE A 286 -2.73 10.43 1.54
N GLY A 287 -1.76 11.10 2.19
CA GLY A 287 -0.81 10.47 3.10
C GLY A 287 0.29 9.68 2.39
N TRP A 288 1.27 9.18 3.14
CA TRP A 288 2.41 8.44 2.60
C TRP A 288 2.26 6.92 2.74
N LEU A 289 1.81 6.45 3.88
CA LEU A 289 1.83 5.02 4.23
C LEU A 289 0.44 4.49 4.58
N ASP A 290 -0.35 5.30 5.27
CA ASP A 290 -1.64 4.92 5.83
C ASP A 290 -2.51 6.17 5.97
N SER A 291 -3.80 6.02 6.27
CA SER A 291 -4.75 7.14 6.40
C SER A 291 -5.05 7.89 5.09
N PRO A 292 -5.50 7.19 4.03
CA PRO A 292 -5.86 5.78 3.93
C PRO A 292 -4.73 4.89 3.39
N PRO A 293 -4.77 3.55 3.61
CA PRO A 293 -3.82 2.61 3.03
C PRO A 293 -4.18 2.31 1.56
N GLY A 294 -3.80 3.19 0.67
CA GLY A 294 -4.06 3.11 -0.77
C GLY A 294 -2.78 3.00 -1.61
N LEU A 295 -2.85 3.43 -2.88
CA LEU A 295 -1.71 3.43 -3.81
C LEU A 295 -0.55 4.35 -3.38
N ASN A 296 -0.83 5.36 -2.54
CA ASN A 296 0.16 6.23 -1.91
C ASN A 296 1.27 5.45 -1.19
N ARG A 297 0.98 4.25 -0.68
CA ARG A 297 1.97 3.38 -0.03
C ARG A 297 3.16 3.04 -0.93
N LEU A 298 2.97 3.00 -2.25
CA LEU A 298 4.07 2.84 -3.22
C LEU A 298 5.11 3.97 -3.10
N LEU A 299 4.65 5.22 -3.02
CA LEU A 299 5.54 6.36 -2.83
C LEU A 299 6.10 6.38 -1.40
N GLY A 300 5.32 5.90 -0.43
CA GLY A 300 5.77 5.71 0.96
C GLY A 300 6.93 4.73 1.09
N LEU A 301 6.93 3.62 0.32
CA LEU A 301 8.08 2.71 0.22
C LEU A 301 9.35 3.47 -0.22
N ARG A 302 9.25 4.29 -1.27
CA ARG A 302 10.39 5.05 -1.78
C ARG A 302 10.92 6.05 -0.76
N ARG A 303 10.01 6.72 -0.01
CA ARG A 303 10.41 7.64 1.05
C ARG A 303 11.14 6.94 2.18
N LEU A 304 10.64 5.78 2.63
CA LEU A 304 11.30 4.98 3.67
C LEU A 304 12.66 4.45 3.19
N GLN A 305 12.76 3.96 1.96
CA GLN A 305 14.03 3.55 1.38
C GLN A 305 15.06 4.70 1.41
N ALA A 306 14.69 5.87 0.87
CA ALA A 306 15.55 7.06 0.87
C ALA A 306 15.89 7.56 2.29
N GLN A 307 15.03 7.35 3.27
CA GLN A 307 15.27 7.73 4.67
C GLN A 307 16.43 6.94 5.30
N PHE A 308 16.50 5.65 5.00
CA PHE A 308 17.48 4.75 5.61
C PHE A 308 18.69 4.46 4.71
N GLU A 309 18.54 4.59 3.41
CA GLU A 309 19.55 4.37 2.39
C GLU A 309 19.33 5.39 1.25
N PRO A 310 19.82 6.64 1.40
CA PRO A 310 19.52 7.75 0.47
C PRO A 310 19.81 7.43 -1.01
N GLU A 311 20.81 6.62 -1.29
CA GLU A 311 21.18 6.22 -2.65
C GLU A 311 20.24 5.16 -3.26
N SER A 312 19.36 4.57 -2.46
CA SER A 312 18.47 3.49 -2.92
C SER A 312 17.24 3.99 -3.69
N ALA A 313 16.92 5.29 -3.60
CA ALA A 313 15.75 5.88 -4.24
C ALA A 313 15.95 7.38 -4.55
N ASP A 314 15.70 7.77 -5.79
CA ASP A 314 15.56 9.19 -6.15
C ASP A 314 14.14 9.68 -5.81
N LEU A 315 13.96 10.10 -4.57
CA LEU A 315 12.63 10.49 -4.06
C LEU A 315 12.03 11.69 -4.82
N LYS A 316 12.84 12.58 -5.36
CA LYS A 316 12.35 13.72 -6.17
C LYS A 316 11.77 13.22 -7.49
N ALA A 317 12.54 12.44 -8.24
CA ALA A 317 12.10 11.86 -9.51
C ALA A 317 10.89 10.93 -9.28
N ASP A 318 10.95 10.07 -8.27
CA ASP A 318 9.87 9.14 -7.92
C ASP A 318 8.57 9.89 -7.57
N THR A 319 8.65 11.01 -6.82
CA THR A 319 7.49 11.86 -6.51
C THR A 319 6.89 12.48 -7.77
N GLY A 320 7.71 13.06 -8.64
CA GLY A 320 7.24 13.63 -9.90
C GLY A 320 6.55 12.61 -10.80
N LEU A 321 7.14 11.42 -10.91
CA LEU A 321 6.61 10.32 -11.70
C LEU A 321 5.29 9.77 -11.12
N PHE A 322 5.22 9.61 -9.80
CA PHE A 322 4.00 9.17 -9.12
C PHE A 322 2.83 10.14 -9.36
N PHE A 323 3.04 11.43 -9.17
CA PHE A 323 2.00 12.44 -9.40
C PHE A 323 1.56 12.51 -10.87
N SER A 324 2.49 12.34 -11.79
CA SER A 324 2.17 12.30 -13.21
C SER A 324 1.31 11.09 -13.58
N LEU A 325 1.69 9.90 -13.14
CA LEU A 325 1.04 8.65 -13.56
C LEU A 325 -0.21 8.31 -12.73
N PHE A 326 -0.17 8.50 -11.39
CA PHE A 326 -1.27 8.07 -10.52
C PHE A 326 -2.23 9.20 -10.14
N TYR A 327 -1.73 10.45 -10.10
CA TYR A 327 -2.58 11.60 -9.74
C TYR A 327 -2.87 12.51 -10.93
N HIS A 328 -2.42 12.16 -12.15
CA HIS A 328 -2.64 12.92 -13.37
C HIS A 328 -2.40 14.42 -13.19
N SER A 329 -1.43 14.76 -12.37
CA SER A 329 -1.11 16.11 -11.88
C SER A 329 0.39 16.31 -11.85
N PRO A 330 1.06 16.49 -13.00
CA PRO A 330 2.49 16.75 -13.03
C PRO A 330 2.86 17.93 -12.12
N LEU A 331 3.84 17.74 -11.27
CA LEU A 331 4.31 18.76 -10.33
C LEU A 331 5.51 19.52 -10.90
N SER A 332 5.59 20.81 -10.61
CA SER A 332 6.81 21.57 -10.79
C SER A 332 7.87 21.17 -9.76
N GLU A 333 9.14 21.43 -10.07
CA GLU A 333 10.24 21.18 -9.13
C GLU A 333 10.04 21.91 -7.79
N ALA A 334 9.52 23.13 -7.80
CA ALA A 334 9.21 23.89 -6.59
C ALA A 334 8.13 23.19 -5.74
N GLN A 335 7.09 22.61 -6.37
CA GLN A 335 6.05 21.85 -5.66
C GLN A 335 6.61 20.55 -5.07
N ILE A 336 7.46 19.83 -5.81
CA ILE A 336 8.12 18.63 -5.31
C ILE A 336 9.00 18.98 -4.10
N ASN A 337 9.85 20.00 -4.20
CA ASN A 337 10.69 20.42 -3.10
C ASN A 337 9.86 20.85 -1.88
N SER A 338 8.77 21.60 -2.07
CA SER A 338 7.85 21.98 -0.98
C SER A 338 7.23 20.77 -0.30
N LEU A 339 6.81 19.76 -1.08
CA LEU A 339 6.19 18.55 -0.57
C LEU A 339 7.16 17.67 0.23
N LEU A 340 8.41 17.58 -0.24
CA LEU A 340 9.45 16.78 0.41
C LEU A 340 10.09 17.48 1.61
N SER A 341 10.07 18.83 1.66
CA SER A 341 10.56 19.63 2.78
C SER A 341 9.50 19.88 3.87
N ALA A 342 8.24 19.54 3.63
CA ALA A 342 7.21 19.58 4.67
C ALA A 342 7.62 18.68 5.83
N ARG A 343 7.74 19.34 7.03
CA ARG A 343 8.13 18.67 8.27
C ARG A 343 7.20 17.56 8.60
#